data_9256500e873fe6154c5f6885cb785559
#
_entry.id   9256500e873fe6154c5f6885cb785559
#
_cell.length_a   1.000
_cell.length_b   1.000
_cell.length_c   1.000
_cell.angle_alpha   90.00
_cell.angle_beta   90.00
_cell.angle_gamma   90.00
#
_symmetry.space_group_name_H-M   'P 1'
#
loop_
_entity.id
_entity.type
_entity.pdbx_description
1 polymer ?
#
loop_
_entity_poly.entity_id
_entity_poly.type
_entity_poly.pdbx_seq_one_letter_code
_entity_poly.pdbx_strand_id
1 'polypeptide(L)'
;MKKIFLGLAATLMLTACNENRQPEATASVDSVSVVTDLMMSRRSIRAYKDSVISRDTLNEILKCGIHAPNGQNLQSYEIRVIDSPALIDSITQAVVKDNPKIAERKGFKNIFVNAPCVVCIAYDTTYDMAQIDCGLLGENIILAAWSKGIGSCCLGSSARWIQDSPSAKPYLDRMAFSKNYKLLYCIALGYPDESPEAKPRRQDMVKFMD
;
A
#
# COMPACT_ATOMS: atom_id res chain seq x y z
N MET A 1 -46.80 -47.61 58.76
CA MET A 1 -46.23 -46.29 58.60
C MET A 1 -45.23 -46.39 57.46
N LYS A 2 -45.65 -46.11 56.25
CA LYS A 2 -44.79 -46.12 55.06
C LYS A 2 -44.64 -44.68 54.57
N LYS A 3 -43.42 -44.15 54.59
CA LYS A 3 -43.12 -42.83 54.09
C LYS A 3 -42.75 -42.98 52.61
N ILE A 4 -43.49 -42.29 51.76
CA ILE A 4 -43.25 -42.20 50.32
C ILE A 4 -42.29 -41.00 50.06
N PHE A 5 -41.09 -41.21 49.49
CA PHE A 5 -40.23 -40.16 49.05
C PHE A 5 -40.57 -39.87 47.61
N LEU A 6 -40.99 -38.65 47.36
CA LEU A 6 -41.19 -38.10 45.99
C LEU A 6 -39.89 -37.50 45.48
N GLY A 7 -39.24 -38.11 44.51
CA GLY A 7 -38.05 -37.62 43.89
C GLY A 7 -38.44 -36.59 42.85
N LEU A 8 -37.96 -35.35 42.98
CA LEU A 8 -38.09 -34.27 42.00
C LEU A 8 -36.90 -34.35 41.04
N ALA A 9 -37.13 -34.82 39.82
CA ALA A 9 -36.11 -34.78 38.74
C ALA A 9 -36.11 -33.38 38.14
N ALA A 10 -35.04 -32.61 38.40
CA ALA A 10 -34.79 -31.33 37.75
C ALA A 10 -34.10 -31.58 36.40
N THR A 11 -34.86 -31.40 35.33
CA THR A 11 -34.28 -31.41 33.93
C THR A 11 -33.60 -30.10 33.68
N LEU A 12 -32.26 -30.09 33.69
CA LEU A 12 -31.43 -28.96 33.20
C LEU A 12 -31.53 -28.90 31.70
N MET A 13 -32.25 -27.95 31.14
CA MET A 13 -32.14 -27.58 29.73
C MET A 13 -30.89 -26.70 29.53
N LEU A 14 -29.84 -27.27 28.96
CA LEU A 14 -28.70 -26.53 28.42
C LEU A 14 -29.15 -25.85 27.12
N THR A 15 -29.52 -24.58 27.20
CA THR A 15 -29.59 -23.72 26.00
C THR A 15 -28.18 -23.35 25.57
N ALA A 16 -27.66 -24.04 24.58
CA ALA A 16 -26.45 -23.63 23.88
C ALA A 16 -26.77 -22.33 23.09
N CYS A 17 -26.42 -21.19 23.65
CA CYS A 17 -26.36 -19.93 22.90
C CYS A 17 -25.23 -20.06 21.88
N ASN A 18 -25.59 -20.23 20.63
CA ASN A 18 -24.65 -20.13 19.50
C ASN A 18 -24.42 -18.64 19.24
N GLU A 19 -23.46 -18.04 19.92
CA GLU A 19 -23.01 -16.66 19.65
C GLU A 19 -21.97 -16.64 18.53
N ASN A 20 -22.39 -17.02 17.34
CA ASN A 20 -21.68 -16.64 16.11
C ASN A 20 -22.34 -15.39 15.52
N ARG A 21 -22.46 -14.32 16.30
CA ARG A 21 -22.69 -12.99 15.76
C ARG A 21 -21.35 -12.45 15.29
N GLN A 22 -21.08 -12.52 14.01
CA GLN A 22 -20.16 -11.55 13.39
C GLN A 22 -20.67 -10.17 13.82
N PRO A 23 -19.80 -9.27 14.28
CA PRO A 23 -20.21 -7.90 14.54
C PRO A 23 -20.72 -7.32 13.23
N GLU A 24 -22.02 -7.06 13.12
CA GLU A 24 -22.55 -6.17 12.10
C GLU A 24 -21.81 -4.84 12.27
N ALA A 25 -20.92 -4.55 11.30
CA ALA A 25 -20.29 -3.26 11.20
C ALA A 25 -21.39 -2.25 10.86
N THR A 26 -22.05 -1.73 11.89
CA THR A 26 -22.86 -0.53 11.78
C THR A 26 -21.91 0.64 11.55
N ALA A 27 -21.40 0.73 10.32
CA ALA A 27 -20.72 1.92 9.87
C ALA A 27 -21.74 3.04 9.93
N SER A 28 -21.53 4.07 10.75
CA SER A 28 -22.35 5.27 10.72
C SER A 28 -22.28 5.86 9.30
N VAL A 29 -23.33 6.56 8.87
CA VAL A 29 -23.36 7.23 7.56
C VAL A 29 -22.11 8.10 7.37
N ASP A 30 -21.59 8.70 8.43
CA ASP A 30 -20.37 9.51 8.45
C ASP A 30 -19.11 8.71 8.08
N SER A 31 -19.00 7.44 8.49
CA SER A 31 -17.83 6.61 8.15
C SER A 31 -17.82 6.17 6.69
N VAL A 32 -18.97 5.99 6.05
CA VAL A 32 -19.08 5.68 4.62
C VAL A 32 -18.68 6.90 3.79
N SER A 33 -19.12 8.10 4.16
CA SER A 33 -18.72 9.35 3.48
C SER A 33 -17.21 9.57 3.60
N VAL A 34 -16.61 9.34 4.76
CA VAL A 34 -15.16 9.49 4.99
C VAL A 34 -14.34 8.61 4.04
N VAL A 35 -14.69 7.34 3.84
CA VAL A 35 -13.97 6.44 2.93
C VAL A 35 -14.11 6.89 1.47
N THR A 36 -15.31 7.27 1.06
CA THR A 36 -15.56 7.76 -0.31
C THR A 36 -14.78 9.05 -0.57
N ASP A 37 -14.83 10.01 0.36
CA ASP A 37 -14.13 11.28 0.25
C ASP A 37 -12.61 11.09 0.21
N LEU A 38 -12.08 10.16 0.98
CA LEU A 38 -10.67 9.80 0.95
C LEU A 38 -10.25 9.31 -0.45
N MET A 39 -11.01 8.39 -1.04
CA MET A 39 -10.76 7.88 -2.38
C MET A 39 -10.88 8.97 -3.45
N MET A 40 -11.89 9.82 -3.35
CA MET A 40 -12.17 10.86 -4.34
C MET A 40 -11.23 12.06 -4.22
N SER A 41 -10.75 12.39 -3.01
CA SER A 41 -9.85 13.51 -2.76
C SER A 41 -8.38 13.21 -3.03
N ARG A 42 -7.96 11.94 -2.98
CA ARG A 42 -6.56 11.55 -3.18
C ARG A 42 -6.02 12.03 -4.53
N ARG A 43 -4.79 12.54 -4.51
CA ARG A 43 -4.05 12.98 -5.71
C ARG A 43 -2.67 12.34 -5.76
N SER A 44 -2.12 12.24 -6.96
CA SER A 44 -0.71 11.90 -7.16
C SER A 44 0.14 13.13 -6.92
N ILE A 45 0.90 13.13 -5.83
CA ILE A 45 1.74 14.24 -5.38
C ILE A 45 3.17 14.04 -5.92
N ARG A 46 3.78 15.11 -6.44
CA ARG A 46 5.13 15.10 -7.04
C ARG A 46 6.00 16.26 -6.55
N ALA A 47 5.48 17.07 -5.62
CA ALA A 47 6.23 18.05 -4.86
C ALA A 47 5.98 17.79 -3.37
N TYR A 48 7.03 17.74 -2.60
CA TYR A 48 7.01 17.36 -1.20
C TYR A 48 7.78 18.38 -0.36
N LYS A 49 7.28 18.60 0.87
CA LYS A 49 7.98 19.35 1.90
C LYS A 49 9.22 18.59 2.34
N ASP A 50 10.22 19.32 2.78
CA ASP A 50 11.42 18.74 3.37
C ASP A 50 11.16 18.35 4.85
N SER A 51 10.36 17.29 5.00
CA SER A 51 9.90 16.77 6.29
C SER A 51 9.94 15.25 6.29
N VAL A 52 10.48 14.68 7.37
CA VAL A 52 10.62 13.24 7.54
C VAL A 52 9.29 12.63 8.02
N ILE A 53 8.88 11.52 7.41
CA ILE A 53 7.79 10.68 7.91
C ILE A 53 8.38 9.77 9.01
N SER A 54 7.76 9.74 10.19
CA SER A 54 8.23 8.87 11.27
C SER A 54 8.06 7.39 10.88
N ARG A 55 8.96 6.53 11.37
CA ARG A 55 8.85 5.08 11.12
C ARG A 55 7.59 4.47 11.72
N ASP A 56 7.09 5.01 12.80
CA ASP A 56 5.81 4.57 13.38
C ASP A 56 4.65 4.84 12.42
N THR A 57 4.61 6.05 11.83
CA THR A 57 3.62 6.38 10.80
C THR A 57 3.77 5.50 9.55
N LEU A 58 5.01 5.24 9.11
CA LEU A 58 5.27 4.33 7.99
C LEU A 58 4.80 2.91 8.30
N ASN A 59 5.04 2.41 9.51
CA ASN A 59 4.60 1.09 9.95
C ASN A 59 3.08 0.96 9.94
N GLU A 60 2.34 1.99 10.40
CA GLU A 60 0.87 2.01 10.34
C GLU A 60 0.37 1.98 8.88
N ILE A 61 0.98 2.77 7.99
CA ILE A 61 0.64 2.79 6.56
C ILE A 61 0.89 1.41 5.92
N LEU A 62 2.06 0.83 6.18
CA LEU A 62 2.44 -0.48 5.63
C LEU A 62 1.56 -1.60 6.18
N LYS A 63 1.16 -1.51 7.45
CA LYS A 63 0.21 -2.44 8.05
C LYS A 63 -1.13 -2.42 7.31
N CYS A 64 -1.65 -1.26 6.93
CA CYS A 64 -2.85 -1.19 6.08
C CYS A 64 -2.61 -1.84 4.71
N GLY A 65 -1.43 -1.62 4.13
CA GLY A 65 -1.05 -2.24 2.86
C GLY A 65 -1.15 -3.76 2.88
N ILE A 66 -0.48 -4.41 3.82
CA ILE A 66 -0.45 -5.88 3.90
C ILE A 66 -1.79 -6.53 4.27
N HIS A 67 -2.80 -5.74 4.66
CA HIS A 67 -4.17 -6.20 4.85
C HIS A 67 -5.02 -6.15 3.57
N ALA A 68 -4.43 -5.78 2.43
CA ALA A 68 -5.11 -5.88 1.15
C ALA A 68 -5.47 -7.34 0.83
N PRO A 69 -6.59 -7.60 0.15
CA PRO A 69 -6.90 -8.93 -0.33
C PRO A 69 -5.84 -9.38 -1.33
N ASN A 70 -5.55 -10.67 -1.31
CA ASN A 70 -4.59 -11.28 -2.25
C ASN A 70 -5.00 -12.72 -2.57
N GLY A 71 -4.59 -13.22 -3.72
CA GLY A 71 -4.99 -14.53 -4.20
C GLY A 71 -4.52 -15.64 -3.26
N GLN A 72 -5.45 -16.48 -2.79
CA GLN A 72 -5.21 -17.64 -1.94
C GLN A 72 -4.43 -17.34 -0.64
N ASN A 73 -4.37 -16.07 -0.23
CA ASN A 73 -3.54 -15.58 0.86
C ASN A 73 -2.03 -15.91 0.69
N LEU A 74 -1.56 -15.96 -0.56
CA LEU A 74 -0.17 -16.26 -0.87
C LEU A 74 0.79 -15.13 -0.53
N GLN A 75 0.27 -13.90 -0.39
CA GLN A 75 1.07 -12.71 -0.07
C GLN A 75 2.28 -12.58 -1.00
N SER A 76 2.02 -12.70 -2.31
CA SER A 76 2.99 -12.82 -3.40
C SER A 76 3.73 -11.51 -3.71
N TYR A 77 4.06 -10.76 -2.67
CA TYR A 77 4.77 -9.48 -2.73
C TYR A 77 5.87 -9.38 -1.68
N GLU A 78 6.87 -8.58 -1.96
CA GLU A 78 7.86 -8.12 -1.00
C GLU A 78 7.97 -6.59 -1.01
N ILE A 79 8.20 -6.00 0.16
CA ILE A 79 8.26 -4.55 0.35
C ILE A 79 9.64 -4.17 0.87
N ARG A 80 10.24 -3.11 0.31
CA ARG A 80 11.41 -2.43 0.87
C ARG A 80 11.13 -0.95 0.98
N VAL A 81 11.45 -0.36 2.12
CA VAL A 81 11.28 1.06 2.37
C VAL A 81 12.64 1.74 2.39
N ILE A 82 12.76 2.83 1.66
CA ILE A 82 13.95 3.67 1.61
C ILE A 82 13.55 5.02 2.21
N ASP A 83 13.93 5.25 3.46
CA ASP A 83 13.72 6.48 4.22
C ASP A 83 15.02 7.25 4.50
N SER A 84 16.11 6.83 3.85
CA SER A 84 17.43 7.45 3.94
C SER A 84 17.67 8.38 2.74
N PRO A 85 17.80 9.70 2.94
CA PRO A 85 18.13 10.63 1.87
C PRO A 85 19.43 10.24 1.15
N ALA A 86 20.46 9.84 1.88
CA ALA A 86 21.74 9.44 1.30
C ALA A 86 21.60 8.21 0.37
N LEU A 87 20.73 7.25 0.71
CA LEU A 87 20.48 6.09 -0.15
C LEU A 87 19.65 6.47 -1.38
N ILE A 88 18.65 7.34 -1.22
CA ILE A 88 17.85 7.90 -2.33
C ILE A 88 18.77 8.62 -3.33
N ASP A 89 19.69 9.45 -2.83
CA ASP A 89 20.66 10.19 -3.65
C ASP A 89 21.63 9.24 -4.36
N SER A 90 22.14 8.23 -3.66
CA SER A 90 23.07 7.25 -4.24
C SER A 90 22.42 6.46 -5.39
N ILE A 91 21.18 5.99 -5.21
CA ILE A 91 20.42 5.30 -6.25
C ILE A 91 20.16 6.26 -7.43
N THR A 92 19.79 7.50 -7.14
CA THR A 92 19.52 8.52 -8.16
C THR A 92 20.77 8.79 -9.00
N GLN A 93 21.93 9.03 -8.37
CA GLN A 93 23.18 9.26 -9.06
C GLN A 93 23.59 8.07 -9.94
N ALA A 94 23.42 6.84 -9.44
CA ALA A 94 23.71 5.64 -10.21
C ALA A 94 22.85 5.55 -11.48
N VAL A 95 21.54 5.80 -11.37
CA VAL A 95 20.61 5.80 -12.50
C VAL A 95 20.91 6.93 -13.48
N VAL A 96 21.18 8.14 -13.00
CA VAL A 96 21.50 9.30 -13.82
C VAL A 96 22.83 9.12 -14.54
N LYS A 97 23.80 8.45 -13.94
CA LYS A 97 25.07 8.11 -14.60
C LYS A 97 24.85 7.33 -15.90
N ASP A 98 23.93 6.38 -15.92
CA ASP A 98 23.65 5.57 -17.09
C ASP A 98 22.61 6.21 -18.03
N ASN A 99 21.78 7.11 -17.51
CA ASN A 99 20.78 7.84 -18.28
C ASN A 99 20.67 9.32 -17.84
N PRO A 100 21.60 10.19 -18.28
CA PRO A 100 21.63 11.60 -17.86
C PRO A 100 20.37 12.41 -18.19
N LYS A 101 19.64 12.02 -19.24
CA LYS A 101 18.41 12.71 -19.65
C LYS A 101 17.33 12.73 -18.58
N ILE A 102 17.35 11.79 -17.63
CA ILE A 102 16.41 11.75 -16.52
C ILE A 102 16.53 13.02 -15.65
N ALA A 103 17.73 13.56 -15.51
CA ALA A 103 18.02 14.74 -14.70
C ALA A 103 17.69 16.08 -15.38
N GLU A 104 17.38 16.09 -16.68
CA GLU A 104 17.07 17.34 -17.42
C GLU A 104 15.71 17.94 -17.02
N ARG A 105 14.88 17.22 -16.30
CA ARG A 105 13.56 17.69 -15.82
C ARG A 105 13.73 18.87 -14.88
N LYS A 106 12.99 19.96 -15.13
CA LYS A 106 12.99 21.15 -14.26
C LYS A 106 12.68 20.76 -12.79
N GLY A 107 13.53 21.24 -11.87
CA GLY A 107 13.36 20.97 -10.43
C GLY A 107 13.71 19.55 -10.01
N PHE A 108 14.44 18.80 -10.84
CA PHE A 108 14.89 17.44 -10.50
C PHE A 108 15.83 17.45 -9.29
N LYS A 109 15.50 16.65 -8.27
CA LYS A 109 16.37 16.34 -7.15
C LYS A 109 16.68 14.84 -7.10
N ASN A 110 15.67 13.98 -7.33
CA ASN A 110 15.85 12.53 -7.39
C ASN A 110 14.87 11.85 -8.35
N ILE A 111 15.11 10.58 -8.66
CA ILE A 111 14.30 9.79 -9.59
C ILE A 111 12.91 9.42 -9.03
N PHE A 112 12.65 9.68 -7.77
CA PHE A 112 11.39 9.38 -7.08
C PHE A 112 10.51 10.62 -6.93
N VAL A 113 10.49 11.48 -7.95
CA VAL A 113 9.74 12.74 -7.99
C VAL A 113 10.00 13.63 -6.77
N ASN A 114 11.25 13.64 -6.32
CA ASN A 114 11.76 14.41 -5.19
C ASN A 114 11.19 13.98 -3.80
N ALA A 115 10.60 12.80 -3.70
CA ALA A 115 10.08 12.30 -2.43
C ALA A 115 11.20 11.97 -1.44
N PRO A 116 10.97 12.24 -0.13
CA PRO A 116 11.93 11.91 0.93
C PRO A 116 11.86 10.44 1.39
N CYS A 117 10.80 9.72 1.01
CA CYS A 117 10.61 8.31 1.33
C CYS A 117 10.03 7.55 0.14
N VAL A 118 10.45 6.30 -0.02
CA VAL A 118 10.07 5.45 -1.15
C VAL A 118 9.76 4.04 -0.66
N VAL A 119 8.61 3.52 -1.06
CA VAL A 119 8.24 2.11 -0.88
C VAL A 119 8.44 1.38 -2.20
N CYS A 120 9.36 0.44 -2.23
CA CYS A 120 9.64 -0.43 -3.37
C CYS A 120 8.83 -1.72 -3.23
N ILE A 121 8.01 -2.06 -4.22
CA ILE A 121 7.16 -3.24 -4.23
C ILE A 121 7.66 -4.20 -5.30
N ALA A 122 7.97 -5.43 -4.89
CA ALA A 122 8.33 -6.52 -5.77
C ALA A 122 7.25 -7.60 -5.75
N TYR A 123 7.10 -8.30 -6.87
CA TYR A 123 6.12 -9.36 -7.06
C TYR A 123 6.79 -10.70 -7.33
N ASP A 124 6.15 -11.78 -6.94
CA ASP A 124 6.57 -13.15 -7.28
C ASP A 124 6.29 -13.42 -8.76
N THR A 125 7.34 -13.64 -9.55
CA THR A 125 7.25 -13.91 -10.99
C THR A 125 6.71 -15.30 -11.34
N THR A 126 6.51 -16.16 -10.35
CA THR A 126 5.97 -17.52 -10.53
C THR A 126 4.47 -17.63 -10.29
N TYR A 127 3.83 -16.53 -9.85
CA TYR A 127 2.40 -16.48 -9.59
C TYR A 127 1.71 -15.45 -10.48
N ASP A 128 0.78 -15.89 -11.30
CA ASP A 128 0.14 -15.07 -12.34
C ASP A 128 -0.64 -13.87 -11.79
N MET A 129 -1.20 -13.98 -10.58
CA MET A 129 -1.99 -12.91 -9.95
C MET A 129 -1.15 -11.96 -9.09
N ALA A 130 0.15 -12.22 -8.93
CA ALA A 130 1.03 -11.43 -8.04
C ALA A 130 1.03 -9.93 -8.34
N GLN A 131 0.95 -9.54 -9.62
CA GLN A 131 0.91 -8.11 -9.97
C GLN A 131 -0.41 -7.45 -9.57
N ILE A 132 -1.53 -8.19 -9.59
CA ILE A 132 -2.83 -7.73 -9.10
C ILE A 132 -2.77 -7.55 -7.59
N ASP A 133 -2.24 -8.55 -6.87
CA ASP A 133 -2.03 -8.49 -5.41
C ASP A 133 -1.19 -7.27 -5.03
N CYS A 134 -0.10 -7.01 -5.77
CA CYS A 134 0.74 -5.82 -5.58
C CYS A 134 -0.03 -4.51 -5.84
N GLY A 135 -0.94 -4.48 -6.80
CA GLY A 135 -1.79 -3.31 -7.07
C GLY A 135 -2.75 -3.02 -5.91
N LEU A 136 -3.41 -4.05 -5.39
CA LEU A 136 -4.32 -3.94 -4.23
C LEU A 136 -3.56 -3.50 -2.97
N LEU A 137 -2.41 -4.10 -2.70
CA LEU A 137 -1.47 -3.70 -1.64
C LEU A 137 -1.10 -2.22 -1.75
N GLY A 138 -0.71 -1.79 -2.96
CA GLY A 138 -0.28 -0.41 -3.20
C GLY A 138 -1.39 0.61 -3.00
N GLU A 139 -2.62 0.32 -3.43
CA GLU A 139 -3.74 1.23 -3.21
C GLU A 139 -4.07 1.37 -1.71
N ASN A 140 -4.02 0.28 -0.93
CA ASN A 140 -4.17 0.37 0.53
C ASN A 140 -3.08 1.23 1.18
N ILE A 141 -1.81 1.11 0.75
CA ILE A 141 -0.71 1.98 1.21
C ILE A 141 -1.01 3.44 0.89
N ILE A 142 -1.44 3.72 -0.33
CA ILE A 142 -1.71 5.07 -0.83
C ILE A 142 -2.87 5.74 -0.09
N LEU A 143 -3.97 5.00 0.15
CA LEU A 143 -5.12 5.51 0.88
C LEU A 143 -4.80 5.73 2.37
N ALA A 144 -4.06 4.79 2.99
CA ALA A 144 -3.60 4.93 4.36
C ALA A 144 -2.64 6.13 4.53
N ALA A 145 -1.75 6.38 3.57
CA ALA A 145 -0.90 7.55 3.57
C ALA A 145 -1.73 8.84 3.48
N TRP A 146 -2.70 8.88 2.54
CA TRP A 146 -3.55 10.05 2.34
C TRP A 146 -4.40 10.38 3.56
N SER A 147 -4.93 9.37 4.26
CA SER A 147 -5.68 9.56 5.52
C SER A 147 -4.86 10.22 6.64
N LYS A 148 -3.52 10.17 6.54
CA LYS A 148 -2.58 10.77 7.48
C LYS A 148 -1.97 12.09 6.96
N GLY A 149 -2.52 12.66 5.88
CA GLY A 149 -2.00 13.87 5.26
C GLY A 149 -0.68 13.66 4.52
N ILE A 150 -0.32 12.41 4.20
CA ILE A 150 0.89 12.06 3.45
C ILE A 150 0.51 11.84 1.99
N GLY A 151 1.14 12.62 1.11
CA GLY A 151 0.99 12.48 -0.33
C GLY A 151 1.77 11.31 -0.89
N SER A 152 1.29 10.76 -1.99
CA SER A 152 1.91 9.63 -2.66
C SER A 152 1.90 9.75 -4.18
N CYS A 153 2.80 9.03 -4.85
CA CYS A 153 2.79 8.84 -6.29
C CYS A 153 3.31 7.46 -6.67
N CYS A 154 2.53 6.70 -7.47
CA CYS A 154 3.01 5.45 -8.07
C CYS A 154 4.02 5.73 -9.19
N LEU A 155 5.15 5.05 -9.18
CA LEU A 155 6.31 5.28 -10.04
C LEU A 155 6.78 3.97 -10.70
N GLY A 156 6.18 3.61 -11.83
CA GLY A 156 6.65 2.50 -12.65
C GLY A 156 7.97 2.82 -13.37
N SER A 157 8.18 4.09 -13.77
CA SER A 157 9.40 4.51 -14.43
C SER A 157 10.64 4.38 -13.56
N SER A 158 10.55 4.76 -12.28
CA SER A 158 11.67 4.68 -11.34
C SER A 158 12.12 3.22 -11.13
N ALA A 159 11.16 2.30 -10.98
CA ALA A 159 11.47 0.87 -10.87
C ALA A 159 12.18 0.34 -12.12
N ARG A 160 11.71 0.73 -13.31
CA ARG A 160 12.33 0.35 -14.58
C ARG A 160 13.75 0.94 -14.71
N TRP A 161 13.93 2.22 -14.42
CA TRP A 161 15.26 2.84 -14.49
C TRP A 161 16.28 2.17 -13.55
N ILE A 162 15.86 1.78 -12.35
CA ILE A 162 16.73 1.05 -11.41
C ILE A 162 17.12 -0.32 -12.00
N GLN A 163 16.15 -1.04 -12.59
CA GLN A 163 16.41 -2.37 -13.18
C GLN A 163 17.28 -2.30 -14.46
N ASP A 164 17.10 -1.25 -15.26
CA ASP A 164 17.81 -1.09 -16.54
C ASP A 164 19.21 -0.47 -16.37
N SER A 165 19.55 0.06 -15.17
CA SER A 165 20.82 0.72 -14.90
C SER A 165 21.85 -0.25 -14.32
N PRO A 166 22.94 -0.56 -15.05
CA PRO A 166 24.06 -1.34 -14.52
C PRO A 166 24.68 -0.72 -13.27
N SER A 167 24.79 0.62 -13.22
CA SER A 167 25.33 1.34 -12.06
C SER A 167 24.40 1.26 -10.83
N ALA A 168 23.09 1.08 -11.01
CA ALA A 168 22.13 0.92 -9.91
C ALA A 168 21.98 -0.54 -9.46
N LYS A 169 22.53 -1.52 -10.20
CA LYS A 169 22.44 -2.93 -9.84
C LYS A 169 22.87 -3.25 -8.40
N PRO A 170 23.99 -2.71 -7.85
CA PRO A 170 24.38 -2.98 -6.47
C PRO A 170 23.32 -2.56 -5.44
N TYR A 171 22.55 -1.50 -5.72
CA TYR A 171 21.47 -1.05 -4.85
C TYR A 171 20.24 -1.94 -4.97
N LEU A 172 19.91 -2.41 -6.17
CA LEU A 172 18.85 -3.39 -6.39
C LEU A 172 19.19 -4.72 -5.68
N ASP A 173 20.41 -5.20 -5.80
CA ASP A 173 20.89 -6.41 -5.13
C ASP A 173 20.82 -6.25 -3.59
N ARG A 174 21.14 -5.07 -3.07
CA ARG A 174 21.04 -4.75 -1.63
C ARG A 174 19.60 -4.74 -1.12
N MET A 175 18.58 -4.55 -1.97
CA MET A 175 17.19 -4.72 -1.58
C MET A 175 16.89 -6.17 -1.18
N ALA A 176 17.72 -7.12 -1.59
CA ALA A 176 17.67 -8.53 -1.19
C ALA A 176 16.25 -9.12 -1.35
N PHE A 177 15.63 -8.89 -2.50
CA PHE A 177 14.41 -9.59 -2.86
C PHE A 177 14.66 -11.08 -3.05
N SER A 178 13.70 -11.92 -2.72
CA SER A 178 13.77 -13.37 -2.91
C SER A 178 14.00 -13.73 -4.39
N LYS A 179 14.56 -14.91 -4.66
CA LYS A 179 15.05 -15.33 -5.99
C LYS A 179 14.06 -15.11 -7.14
N ASN A 180 12.78 -15.36 -6.88
CA ASN A 180 11.72 -15.26 -7.90
C ASN A 180 11.00 -13.90 -7.88
N TYR A 181 11.48 -12.95 -7.08
CA TYR A 181 10.84 -11.64 -6.95
C TYR A 181 11.51 -10.61 -7.84
N LYS A 182 10.70 -9.77 -8.47
CA LYS A 182 11.14 -8.69 -9.33
C LYS A 182 10.50 -7.37 -8.89
N LEU A 183 11.28 -6.30 -8.83
CA LEU A 183 10.78 -4.96 -8.56
C LEU A 183 9.69 -4.59 -9.59
N LEU A 184 8.48 -4.28 -9.15
CA LEU A 184 7.35 -3.97 -10.01
C LEU A 184 7.18 -2.46 -10.19
N TYR A 185 7.05 -1.75 -9.08
CA TYR A 185 6.96 -0.29 -9.03
C TYR A 185 7.38 0.25 -7.68
N CYS A 186 7.52 1.56 -7.59
CA CYS A 186 7.76 2.27 -6.34
C CYS A 186 6.58 3.17 -6.00
N ILE A 187 6.39 3.46 -4.71
CA ILE A 187 5.48 4.49 -4.22
C ILE A 187 6.32 5.57 -3.55
N ALA A 188 6.32 6.77 -4.11
CA ALA A 188 6.86 7.95 -3.46
C ALA A 188 5.94 8.39 -2.33
N LEU A 189 6.49 8.74 -1.16
CA LEU A 189 5.77 9.22 0.01
C LEU A 189 6.42 10.48 0.56
N GLY A 190 5.60 11.43 1.02
CA GLY A 190 6.07 12.67 1.68
C GLY A 190 4.90 13.59 2.01
N TYR A 191 5.13 14.58 2.86
CA TYR A 191 4.13 15.62 3.10
C TYR A 191 3.97 16.49 1.86
N PRO A 192 2.73 16.68 1.33
CA PRO A 192 2.49 17.41 0.10
C PRO A 192 2.95 18.87 0.17
N ASP A 193 3.61 19.33 -0.90
CA ASP A 193 3.91 20.75 -1.16
C ASP A 193 3.24 21.24 -2.44
N GLU A 194 2.18 20.57 -2.86
CA GLU A 194 1.31 20.92 -3.97
C GLU A 194 -0.12 20.41 -3.70
N SER A 195 -1.10 21.01 -4.38
CA SER A 195 -2.50 20.59 -4.36
C SER A 195 -3.04 20.51 -5.79
N PRO A 196 -2.71 19.45 -6.55
CA PRO A 196 -3.11 19.33 -7.94
C PRO A 196 -4.61 19.06 -8.06
N GLU A 197 -5.22 19.64 -9.08
CA GLU A 197 -6.63 19.42 -9.42
C GLU A 197 -6.91 17.97 -9.83
N ALA A 198 -8.16 17.55 -9.63
CA ALA A 198 -8.64 16.26 -10.11
C ALA A 198 -8.69 16.23 -11.63
N LYS A 199 -8.06 15.22 -12.22
CA LYS A 199 -8.20 14.99 -13.66
C LYS A 199 -9.53 14.30 -13.97
N PRO A 200 -10.19 14.64 -15.11
CA PRO A 200 -11.44 13.99 -15.51
C PRO A 200 -11.25 12.47 -15.64
N ARG A 201 -12.34 11.74 -15.41
CA ARG A 201 -12.40 10.28 -15.57
C ARG A 201 -13.36 9.93 -16.69
N ARG A 202 -13.01 8.88 -17.41
CA ARG A 202 -13.82 8.33 -18.50
C ARG A 202 -14.92 7.45 -17.93
N GLN A 203 -16.12 8.00 -17.74
CA GLN A 203 -17.28 7.24 -17.25
C GLN A 203 -17.86 6.30 -18.32
N ASP A 204 -17.62 6.60 -19.60
CA ASP A 204 -18.00 5.79 -20.75
C ASP A 204 -17.35 4.38 -20.78
N MET A 205 -16.34 4.17 -19.93
CA MET A 205 -15.69 2.85 -19.78
C MET A 205 -16.47 1.89 -18.89
N VAL A 206 -17.49 2.36 -18.17
CA VAL A 206 -18.35 1.53 -17.33
C VAL A 206 -19.63 1.20 -18.08
N LYS A 207 -19.92 -0.08 -18.26
CA LYS A 207 -21.14 -0.56 -18.91
C LYS A 207 -21.77 -1.66 -18.06
N PHE A 208 -23.07 -1.55 -17.86
CA PHE A 208 -23.87 -2.64 -17.32
C PHE A 208 -24.19 -3.62 -18.45
N MET A 209 -24.06 -4.90 -18.17
CA MET A 209 -24.40 -5.98 -19.11
C MET A 209 -25.73 -6.55 -18.64
N ASP A 210 -26.77 -6.40 -19.48
CA ASP A 210 -28.15 -6.88 -19.23
C ASP A 210 -28.32 -8.28 -19.84
#